data_c9922ec3637045bff082ea9aecb54a1e
#
_entry.id   c9922ec3637045bff082ea9aecb54a1e
#
_cell.length_a   1.000
_cell.length_b   1.000
_cell.length_c   1.000
_cell.angle_alpha   90.00
_cell.angle_beta   90.00
_cell.angle_gamma   90.00
#
_symmetry.space_group_name_H-M   'P 1'
#
loop_
_entity.id
_entity.type
_entity.pdbx_description
1 polymer ?
#
loop_
_entity_poly.entity_id
_entity_poly.type
_entity_poly.pdbx_seq_one_letter_code
_entity_poly.pdbx_strand_id
1 'polypeptide(L)'
;MNGSFLVILLGIPGILVATTVHEFVRALTSTVLGDNYPKSQGQVTLNPVKHFEPIGFLMMLYSGGWGKPVETSALYYKNRKRDTLLVAILPTVVNLILGLVFLFAYGTFRSKGYYIGTLLHYLAYYNVALAVYNVLPVAPMDCTKVLAV
;
A
#
# COMPACT_ATOMS: atom_id res chain seq x y z
N MET A 1 -0.88 20.00 23.71
CA MET A 1 -0.43 18.85 22.89
C MET A 1 0.54 19.40 21.87
N ASN A 2 1.79 18.92 21.86
CA ASN A 2 2.79 19.44 20.92
C ASN A 2 2.37 19.11 19.50
N GLY A 3 2.47 20.09 18.58
CA GLY A 3 2.03 19.93 17.18
C GLY A 3 2.63 18.70 16.48
N SER A 4 3.85 18.29 16.85
CA SER A 4 4.52 17.09 16.35
C SER A 4 3.78 15.79 16.68
N PHE A 5 3.20 15.66 17.88
CA PHE A 5 2.45 14.46 18.27
C PHE A 5 1.15 14.32 17.46
N LEU A 6 0.46 15.43 17.25
CA LEU A 6 -0.77 15.45 16.45
C LEU A 6 -0.51 15.08 14.98
N VAL A 7 0.60 15.55 14.43
CA VAL A 7 1.04 15.22 13.07
C VAL A 7 1.26 13.71 12.91
N ILE A 8 1.96 13.09 13.86
CA ILE A 8 2.17 11.63 13.87
C ILE A 8 0.83 10.89 13.96
N LEU A 9 -0.03 11.30 14.90
CA LEU A 9 -1.34 10.67 15.10
C LEU A 9 -2.23 10.71 13.84
N LEU A 10 -2.24 11.83 13.13
CA LEU A 10 -2.98 11.99 11.87
C LEU A 10 -2.32 11.27 10.69
N GLY A 11 -1.03 10.97 10.77
CA GLY A 11 -0.31 10.20 9.78
C GLY A 11 -0.64 8.69 9.83
N ILE A 12 -0.93 8.15 11.01
CA ILE A 12 -1.22 6.72 11.20
C ILE A 12 -2.33 6.19 10.26
N PRO A 13 -3.49 6.82 10.13
CA PRO A 13 -4.52 6.39 9.18
C PRO A 13 -4.01 6.35 7.74
N GLY A 14 -3.17 7.30 7.33
CA GLY A 14 -2.57 7.32 6.01
C GLY A 14 -1.70 6.11 5.73
N ILE A 15 -0.83 5.75 6.68
CA ILE A 15 0.02 4.55 6.61
C ILE A 15 -0.83 3.28 6.53
N LEU A 16 -1.81 3.15 7.44
CA LEU A 16 -2.66 1.96 7.49
C LEU A 16 -3.48 1.77 6.21
N VAL A 17 -4.05 2.83 5.68
CA VAL A 17 -4.79 2.77 4.41
C VAL A 17 -3.87 2.39 3.26
N ALA A 18 -2.72 3.04 3.12
CA ALA A 18 -1.79 2.78 2.03
C ALA A 18 -1.32 1.32 2.01
N THR A 19 -0.84 0.80 3.15
CA THR A 19 -0.34 -0.58 3.26
C THR A 19 -1.45 -1.61 3.12
N THR A 20 -2.61 -1.39 3.75
CA THR A 20 -3.75 -2.31 3.69
C THR A 20 -4.26 -2.47 2.27
N VAL A 21 -4.48 -1.36 1.56
CA VAL A 21 -4.97 -1.40 0.19
C VAL A 21 -3.95 -2.07 -0.73
N HIS A 22 -2.67 -1.75 -0.58
CA HIS A 22 -1.60 -2.35 -1.36
C HIS A 22 -1.60 -3.88 -1.25
N GLU A 23 -1.54 -4.40 -0.03
CA GLU A 23 -1.49 -5.84 0.20
C GLU A 23 -2.81 -6.54 -0.10
N PHE A 24 -3.95 -5.88 0.13
CA PHE A 24 -5.26 -6.39 -0.29
C PHE A 24 -5.35 -6.57 -1.81
N VAL A 25 -4.93 -5.57 -2.59
CA VAL A 25 -4.94 -5.66 -4.06
C VAL A 25 -4.00 -6.76 -4.54
N ARG A 26 -2.83 -6.93 -3.90
CA ARG A 26 -1.91 -8.04 -4.18
C ARG A 26 -2.58 -9.40 -3.94
N ALA A 27 -3.16 -9.59 -2.74
CA ALA A 27 -3.84 -10.82 -2.36
C ALA A 27 -5.00 -11.16 -3.31
N LEU A 28 -5.82 -10.15 -3.61
CA LEU A 28 -6.97 -10.30 -4.50
C LEU A 28 -6.53 -10.67 -5.92
N THR A 29 -5.57 -9.95 -6.48
CA THR A 29 -5.05 -10.19 -7.83
C THR A 29 -4.46 -11.59 -7.94
N SER A 30 -3.62 -12.00 -6.99
CA SER A 30 -3.05 -13.35 -6.95
C SER A 30 -4.13 -14.43 -6.90
N THR A 31 -5.13 -14.24 -6.06
CA THR A 31 -6.25 -15.20 -5.91
C THR A 31 -7.06 -15.31 -7.20
N VAL A 32 -7.37 -14.20 -7.86
CA VAL A 32 -8.11 -14.21 -9.13
C VAL A 32 -7.31 -14.90 -10.25
N LEU A 33 -5.99 -14.81 -10.21
CA LEU A 33 -5.10 -15.43 -11.20
C LEU A 33 -4.81 -16.90 -10.92
N GLY A 34 -5.36 -17.48 -9.83
CA GLY A 34 -5.36 -18.92 -9.56
C GLY A 34 -4.60 -19.34 -8.29
N ASP A 35 -3.91 -18.44 -7.61
CA ASP A 35 -3.24 -18.72 -6.35
C ASP A 35 -4.20 -18.52 -5.16
N ASN A 36 -4.76 -19.60 -4.67
CA ASN A 36 -5.67 -19.57 -3.52
C ASN A 36 -4.98 -19.43 -2.16
N TYR A 37 -3.64 -19.40 -2.10
CA TYR A 37 -2.91 -19.33 -0.84
C TYR A 37 -3.23 -18.03 -0.05
N PRO A 38 -3.21 -16.82 -0.64
CA PRO A 38 -3.58 -15.60 0.10
C PRO A 38 -4.98 -15.65 0.69
N LYS A 39 -5.93 -16.26 -0.02
CA LYS A 39 -7.31 -16.43 0.45
C LYS A 39 -7.38 -17.40 1.64
N SER A 40 -6.66 -18.51 1.58
CA SER A 40 -6.62 -19.52 2.66
C SER A 40 -6.01 -18.95 3.95
N GLN A 41 -5.09 -17.98 3.83
CA GLN A 41 -4.48 -17.25 4.95
C GLN A 41 -5.34 -16.08 5.47
N GLY A 42 -6.52 -15.85 4.87
CA GLY A 42 -7.40 -14.74 5.23
C GLY A 42 -6.80 -13.36 4.91
N GLN A 43 -5.91 -13.28 3.91
CA GLN A 43 -5.24 -12.04 3.50
C GLN A 43 -6.01 -11.24 2.45
N VAL A 44 -7.08 -11.82 1.87
CA VAL A 44 -7.99 -11.09 0.98
C VAL A 44 -8.99 -10.30 1.82
N THR A 45 -8.51 -9.25 2.48
CA THR A 45 -9.29 -8.45 3.43
C THR A 45 -8.75 -7.02 3.50
N LEU A 46 -9.62 -6.06 3.81
CA LEU A 46 -9.25 -4.68 4.13
C LEU A 46 -9.01 -4.47 5.64
N ASN A 47 -8.89 -5.55 6.42
CA ASN A 47 -8.54 -5.44 7.83
C ASN A 47 -7.04 -5.11 8.00
N PRO A 48 -6.68 -3.91 8.49
CA PRO A 48 -5.28 -3.47 8.57
C PRO A 48 -4.43 -4.37 9.49
N VAL A 49 -5.02 -5.03 10.46
CA VAL A 49 -4.28 -5.93 11.37
C VAL A 49 -3.63 -7.11 10.62
N LYS A 50 -4.24 -7.57 9.53
CA LYS A 50 -3.70 -8.66 8.71
C LYS A 50 -2.50 -8.24 7.85
N HIS A 51 -2.35 -6.95 7.62
CA HIS A 51 -1.31 -6.35 6.78
C HIS A 51 -0.31 -5.51 7.58
N PHE A 52 -0.43 -5.50 8.91
CA PHE A 52 0.45 -4.73 9.78
C PHE A 52 1.81 -5.42 9.92
N GLU A 53 2.86 -4.65 9.62
CA GLU A 53 4.26 -5.03 9.81
C GLU A 53 4.93 -3.95 10.68
N PRO A 54 5.36 -4.28 11.92
CA PRO A 54 5.84 -3.27 12.87
C PRO A 54 7.06 -2.47 12.37
N ILE A 55 8.02 -3.13 11.74
CA ILE A 55 9.26 -2.49 11.27
C ILE A 55 8.95 -1.58 10.08
N GLY A 56 8.19 -2.08 9.10
CA GLY A 56 7.75 -1.30 7.95
C GLY A 56 6.90 -0.09 8.35
N PHE A 57 6.04 -0.25 9.36
CA PHE A 57 5.26 0.84 9.91
C PHE A 57 6.14 1.93 10.54
N LEU A 58 7.13 1.57 11.35
CA LEU A 58 8.07 2.52 11.93
C LEU A 58 8.89 3.24 10.84
N MET A 59 9.32 2.51 9.82
CA MET A 59 10.04 3.11 8.69
C MET A 59 9.19 4.11 7.92
N MET A 60 7.87 3.86 7.75
CA MET A 60 6.96 4.80 7.09
C MET A 60 6.78 6.12 7.86
N LEU A 61 6.97 6.14 9.17
CA LEU A 61 6.94 7.37 9.95
C LEU A 61 8.12 8.31 9.62
N TYR A 62 9.23 7.76 9.14
CA TYR A 62 10.44 8.55 8.83
C TYR A 62 10.54 8.95 7.36
N SER A 63 10.45 8.00 6.44
CA SER A 63 10.72 8.31 5.03
C SER A 63 10.14 7.32 4.04
N GLY A 64 9.66 6.19 4.48
CA GLY A 64 9.10 5.14 3.65
C GLY A 64 9.24 3.78 4.32
N GLY A 65 8.35 2.86 3.94
CA GLY A 65 8.31 1.53 4.54
C GLY A 65 7.35 0.63 3.76
N TRP A 66 6.90 -0.43 4.40
CA TRP A 66 6.08 -1.46 3.77
C TRP A 66 5.09 -2.08 4.77
N GLY A 67 4.01 -2.68 4.26
CA GLY A 67 3.11 -3.52 5.03
C GLY A 67 3.64 -4.96 5.14
N LYS A 68 2.93 -5.81 5.90
CA LYS A 68 3.20 -7.25 5.93
C LYS A 68 2.95 -7.83 4.54
N PRO A 69 4.00 -8.31 3.85
CA PRO A 69 3.87 -8.77 2.48
C PRO A 69 2.94 -9.99 2.40
N VAL A 70 2.02 -9.97 1.45
CA VAL A 70 1.23 -11.15 1.09
C VAL A 70 2.11 -12.11 0.31
N GLU A 71 2.18 -13.36 0.78
CA GLU A 71 2.88 -14.43 0.07
C GLU A 71 2.06 -14.87 -1.12
N THR A 72 2.69 -14.90 -2.29
CA THR A 72 2.07 -15.29 -3.56
C THR A 72 2.96 -16.28 -4.31
N SER A 73 2.37 -17.22 -5.04
CA SER A 73 3.09 -18.24 -5.77
C SER A 73 2.76 -18.25 -7.26
N ALA A 74 3.76 -17.92 -8.07
CA ALA A 74 3.65 -17.93 -9.53
C ALA A 74 3.42 -19.34 -10.11
N LEU A 75 3.58 -20.39 -9.31
CA LEU A 75 3.35 -21.78 -9.74
C LEU A 75 1.89 -22.05 -10.12
N TYR A 76 0.96 -21.31 -9.53
CA TYR A 76 -0.48 -21.47 -9.73
C TYR A 76 -1.04 -20.58 -10.85
N TYR A 77 -0.24 -19.67 -11.41
CA TYR A 77 -0.69 -18.78 -12.47
C TYR A 77 -0.72 -19.47 -13.84
N LYS A 78 -1.71 -19.15 -14.65
CA LYS A 78 -1.82 -19.67 -16.03
C LYS A 78 -0.67 -19.18 -16.92
N ASN A 79 -0.33 -17.90 -16.82
CA ASN A 79 0.80 -17.28 -17.49
C ASN A 79 1.74 -16.68 -16.46
N ARG A 80 2.74 -17.45 -16.06
CA ARG A 80 3.65 -17.07 -14.95
C ARG A 80 4.23 -15.67 -15.09
N LYS A 81 4.77 -15.33 -16.26
CA LYS A 81 5.40 -14.03 -16.49
C LYS A 81 4.40 -12.88 -16.38
N ARG A 82 3.36 -12.91 -17.21
CA ARG A 82 2.33 -11.88 -17.26
C ARG A 82 1.64 -11.71 -15.90
N ASP A 83 1.25 -12.82 -15.29
CA ASP A 83 0.43 -12.79 -14.07
C ASP A 83 1.26 -12.35 -12.86
N THR A 84 2.55 -12.73 -12.79
CA THR A 84 3.48 -12.18 -11.79
C THR A 84 3.64 -10.66 -11.93
N LEU A 85 3.76 -10.16 -13.16
CA LEU A 85 3.83 -8.72 -13.43
C LEU A 85 2.55 -8.01 -12.96
N LEU A 86 1.38 -8.57 -13.22
CA LEU A 86 0.10 -8.00 -12.77
C LEU A 86 0.01 -7.93 -11.24
N VAL A 87 0.40 -9.01 -10.54
CA VAL A 87 0.40 -9.05 -9.07
C VAL A 87 1.37 -8.04 -8.46
N ALA A 88 2.48 -7.75 -9.13
CA ALA A 88 3.44 -6.76 -8.68
C ALA A 88 3.03 -5.30 -8.99
N ILE A 89 2.45 -5.05 -10.17
CA ILE A 89 2.18 -3.69 -10.66
C ILE A 89 0.84 -3.15 -10.16
N LEU A 90 -0.23 -3.96 -10.16
CA LEU A 90 -1.58 -3.48 -9.83
C LEU A 90 -1.69 -2.83 -8.44
N PRO A 91 -1.10 -3.36 -7.36
CA PRO A 91 -1.12 -2.69 -6.05
C PRO A 91 -0.54 -1.29 -6.10
N THR A 92 0.60 -1.13 -6.78
CA THR A 92 1.28 0.15 -6.96
C THR A 92 0.42 1.15 -7.73
N VAL A 93 -0.20 0.72 -8.83
CA VAL A 93 -1.10 1.56 -9.62
C VAL A 93 -2.32 2.01 -8.81
N VAL A 94 -2.93 1.09 -8.04
CA VAL A 94 -4.09 1.43 -7.19
C VAL A 94 -3.69 2.44 -6.13
N ASN A 95 -2.54 2.28 -5.48
CA ASN A 95 -2.07 3.28 -4.49
C ASN A 95 -1.80 4.63 -5.14
N LEU A 96 -1.23 4.67 -6.33
CA LEU A 96 -1.02 5.93 -7.05
C LEU A 96 -2.35 6.62 -7.35
N ILE A 97 -3.34 5.88 -7.86
CA ILE A 97 -4.70 6.42 -8.13
C ILE A 97 -5.34 6.94 -6.84
N LEU A 98 -5.29 6.18 -5.75
CA LEU A 98 -5.82 6.63 -4.46
C LEU A 98 -5.10 7.86 -3.93
N GLY A 99 -3.79 7.91 -4.06
CA GLY A 99 -3.00 9.08 -3.70
C GLY A 99 -3.43 10.34 -4.44
N LEU A 100 -3.68 10.23 -5.75
CA LEU A 100 -4.18 11.33 -6.57
C LEU A 100 -5.61 11.74 -6.20
N VAL A 101 -6.49 10.78 -5.90
CA VAL A 101 -7.86 11.04 -5.42
C VAL A 101 -7.83 11.81 -4.09
N PHE A 102 -7.01 11.36 -3.13
CA PHE A 102 -6.86 12.07 -1.85
C PHE A 102 -6.19 13.44 -2.00
N LEU A 103 -5.26 13.59 -2.94
CA LEU A 103 -4.65 14.89 -3.24
C LEU A 103 -5.68 15.89 -3.80
N PHE A 104 -6.55 15.43 -4.69
CA PHE A 104 -7.66 16.24 -5.20
C PHE A 104 -8.63 16.62 -4.08
N ALA A 105 -9.01 15.64 -3.22
CA ALA A 105 -9.84 15.90 -2.06
C ALA A 105 -9.19 16.90 -1.08
N TYR A 106 -7.88 16.78 -0.85
CA TYR A 106 -7.12 17.75 -0.08
C TYR A 106 -7.24 19.16 -0.65
N GLY A 107 -7.03 19.34 -1.97
CA GLY A 107 -7.19 20.63 -2.64
C GLY A 107 -8.56 21.27 -2.43
N THR A 108 -9.61 20.44 -2.43
CA THR A 108 -11.01 20.88 -2.30
C THR A 108 -11.41 21.16 -0.84
N PHE A 109 -10.95 20.36 0.12
CA PHE A 109 -11.48 20.37 1.50
C PHE A 109 -10.53 20.96 2.55
N ARG A 110 -9.27 21.28 2.22
CA ARG A 110 -8.27 21.80 3.18
C ARG A 110 -8.72 23.08 3.90
N SER A 111 -9.54 23.91 3.28
CA SER A 111 -10.06 25.14 3.88
C SER A 111 -11.19 24.92 4.90
N LYS A 112 -11.79 23.73 4.92
CA LYS A 112 -12.89 23.39 5.83
C LYS A 112 -12.46 23.02 7.24
N GLY A 113 -11.17 22.83 7.50
CA GLY A 113 -10.62 22.60 8.83
C GLY A 113 -9.20 22.00 8.78
N TYR A 114 -8.38 22.38 9.74
CA TYR A 114 -7.00 21.92 9.87
C TYR A 114 -6.88 20.39 9.92
N TYR A 115 -7.70 19.71 10.72
CA TYR A 115 -7.62 18.26 10.88
C TYR A 115 -8.00 17.50 9.61
N ILE A 116 -9.05 17.96 8.91
CA ILE A 116 -9.49 17.35 7.65
C ILE A 116 -8.40 17.51 6.59
N GLY A 117 -7.86 18.73 6.46
CA GLY A 117 -6.75 18.99 5.53
C GLY A 117 -5.54 18.11 5.83
N THR A 118 -5.11 18.07 7.08
CA THR A 118 -3.95 17.27 7.50
C THR A 118 -4.16 15.77 7.26
N LEU A 119 -5.34 15.24 7.57
CA LEU A 119 -5.66 13.84 7.32
C LEU A 119 -5.62 13.50 5.83
N LEU A 120 -6.27 14.30 4.98
CA LEU A 120 -6.27 14.11 3.52
C LEU A 120 -4.88 14.24 2.91
N HIS A 121 -4.06 15.15 3.44
CA HIS A 121 -2.66 15.28 3.05
C HIS A 121 -1.88 13.99 3.31
N TYR A 122 -1.99 13.41 4.53
CA TYR A 122 -1.27 12.18 4.84
C TYR A 122 -1.82 10.96 4.11
N LEU A 123 -3.13 10.87 3.87
CA LEU A 123 -3.70 9.84 3.01
C LEU A 123 -3.12 9.91 1.58
N ALA A 124 -3.01 11.11 1.02
CA ALA A 124 -2.38 11.31 -0.28
C ALA A 124 -0.88 10.96 -0.24
N TYR A 125 -0.15 11.52 0.73
CA TYR A 125 1.29 11.37 0.86
C TYR A 125 1.72 9.90 0.97
N TYR A 126 1.13 9.13 1.89
CA TYR A 126 1.55 7.73 2.10
C TYR A 126 1.16 6.81 0.95
N ASN A 127 0.03 7.05 0.28
CA ASN A 127 -0.33 6.28 -0.91
C ASN A 127 0.64 6.55 -2.07
N VAL A 128 0.98 7.81 -2.34
CA VAL A 128 1.96 8.16 -3.37
C VAL A 128 3.37 7.67 -2.99
N ALA A 129 3.79 7.89 -1.74
CA ALA A 129 5.09 7.45 -1.26
C ALA A 129 5.26 5.94 -1.42
N LEU A 130 4.27 5.14 -0.98
CA LEU A 130 4.31 3.69 -1.12
C LEU A 130 4.36 3.26 -2.58
N ALA A 131 3.60 3.91 -3.47
CA ALA A 131 3.66 3.64 -4.90
C ALA A 131 5.05 3.91 -5.48
N VAL A 132 5.67 5.06 -5.13
CA VAL A 132 7.03 5.40 -5.57
C VAL A 132 8.06 4.39 -5.04
N TYR A 133 7.97 4.02 -3.75
CA TYR A 133 8.87 3.04 -3.16
C TYR A 133 8.81 1.68 -3.86
N ASN A 134 7.62 1.21 -4.22
CA ASN A 134 7.45 -0.08 -4.88
C ASN A 134 7.94 -0.10 -6.34
N VAL A 135 8.21 1.05 -6.93
CA VAL A 135 8.88 1.15 -8.24
C VAL A 135 10.41 1.00 -8.12
N LEU A 136 10.97 1.23 -6.92
CA LEU A 136 12.42 1.11 -6.72
C LEU A 136 12.87 -0.35 -6.82
N PRO A 137 13.99 -0.65 -7.53
CA PRO A 137 14.50 -2.01 -7.71
C PRO A 137 15.31 -2.49 -6.48
N VAL A 138 14.76 -2.33 -5.29
CA VAL A 138 15.38 -2.70 -4.02
C VAL A 138 14.46 -3.67 -3.26
N ALA A 139 14.99 -4.81 -2.83
CA ALA A 139 14.22 -5.72 -1.98
C ALA A 139 13.86 -5.04 -0.64
N PRO A 140 12.64 -5.24 -0.13
CA PRO A 140 11.59 -6.18 -0.53
C PRO A 140 10.53 -5.62 -1.51
N MET A 141 10.84 -4.59 -2.27
CA MET A 141 9.88 -3.86 -3.11
C MET A 141 9.39 -4.67 -4.32
N ASP A 142 8.23 -4.31 -4.86
CA ASP A 142 7.58 -5.07 -5.93
C ASP A 142 8.33 -5.07 -7.24
N CYS A 143 9.08 -4.01 -7.54
CA CYS A 143 9.90 -3.93 -8.75
C CYS A 143 10.95 -5.04 -8.82
N THR A 144 11.46 -5.54 -7.69
CA THR A 144 12.39 -6.69 -7.71
C THR A 144 11.75 -7.96 -8.24
N LYS A 145 10.47 -8.16 -7.99
CA LYS A 145 9.69 -9.30 -8.52
C LYS A 145 9.48 -9.17 -10.03
N VAL A 146 9.29 -7.94 -10.50
CA VAL A 146 9.18 -7.62 -11.94
C VAL A 146 10.48 -7.93 -12.67
N LEU A 147 11.63 -7.57 -12.09
CA LEU A 147 12.94 -7.80 -12.68
C LEU A 147 13.38 -9.28 -12.66
N ALA A 148 12.78 -10.10 -11.76
CA ALA A 148 13.09 -11.52 -11.64
C ALA A 148 12.30 -12.41 -12.61
N VAL A 149 11.43 -11.87 -13.46
CA VAL A 149 10.54 -12.57 -14.42
C VAL A 149 11.04 -12.42 -15.84
#